data_e4b0bb422d7b346cb24912a620693f81
#
_entry.id   e4b0bb422d7b346cb24912a620693f81
#
_cell.length_a   1.000
_cell.length_b   1.000
_cell.length_c   1.000
_cell.angle_alpha   90.00
_cell.angle_beta   90.00
_cell.angle_gamma   90.00
#
_symmetry.space_group_name_H-M   'P 1'
#
loop_
_entity.id
_entity.type
_entity.pdbx_description
1 polymer ?
#
loop_
_entity_poly.entity_id
_entity_poly.type
_entity_poly.pdbx_seq_one_letter_code
_entity_poly.pdbx_strand_id
1 'polypeptide(L)'
;MTYLACRPTRLPRPRRDCRSSCRFTTRPLASRDADWSEEARETARVILDHIAARARASKYREVRTRFKECDAALLAEAHNRFGVVSPFGGPTSSGMVTLHCPPAQLYALGSFLRAHGADTVSVASLDYVLDRDNPLFARLEAFLRQ
;
A
#
# COMPACT_ATOMS: atom_id res chain seq x y z
N MET A 1 -48.37 45.78 14.68
CA MET A 1 -47.97 44.53 14.03
C MET A 1 -46.51 44.64 13.62
N THR A 2 -45.65 44.10 14.46
CA THR A 2 -44.18 44.25 14.30
C THR A 2 -43.61 42.92 13.81
N TYR A 3 -43.13 42.89 12.57
CA TYR A 3 -42.50 41.74 11.99
C TYR A 3 -41.06 41.63 12.50
N LEU A 4 -40.76 40.60 13.27
CA LEU A 4 -39.43 40.18 13.66
C LEU A 4 -38.78 39.41 12.49
N ALA A 5 -37.81 40.03 11.84
CA ALA A 5 -37.01 39.38 10.84
C ALA A 5 -36.02 38.41 11.48
N CYS A 6 -36.21 37.11 11.30
CA CYS A 6 -35.25 36.08 11.65
C CYS A 6 -34.01 36.17 10.73
N ARG A 7 -32.88 36.53 11.30
CA ARG A 7 -31.58 36.45 10.60
C ARG A 7 -31.16 34.98 10.47
N PRO A 8 -30.77 34.50 9.28
CA PRO A 8 -30.21 33.13 9.17
C PRO A 8 -28.84 33.08 9.83
N THR A 9 -28.74 32.31 10.89
CA THR A 9 -27.48 31.92 11.51
C THR A 9 -26.65 31.14 10.49
N ARG A 10 -25.52 31.69 10.09
CA ARG A 10 -24.52 30.97 9.27
C ARG A 10 -24.03 29.76 10.06
N LEU A 11 -24.37 28.57 9.58
CA LEU A 11 -23.75 27.34 10.02
C LEU A 11 -22.22 27.42 9.82
N PRO A 12 -21.41 27.06 10.82
CA PRO A 12 -19.97 26.99 10.66
C PRO A 12 -19.65 25.98 9.57
N ARG A 13 -18.86 26.39 8.58
CA ARG A 13 -18.34 25.50 7.56
C ARG A 13 -17.54 24.38 8.24
N PRO A 14 -17.71 23.13 7.84
CA PRO A 14 -16.89 22.05 8.37
C PRO A 14 -15.43 22.39 8.10
N ARG A 15 -14.63 22.40 9.16
CA ARG A 15 -13.17 22.54 9.04
C ARG A 15 -12.70 21.43 8.13
N ARG A 16 -12.07 21.79 7.01
CA ARG A 16 -11.31 20.84 6.22
C ARG A 16 -10.30 20.21 7.16
N ASP A 17 -10.48 18.93 7.44
CA ASP A 17 -9.46 18.13 8.11
C ASP A 17 -8.19 18.27 7.30
N CYS A 18 -7.31 19.13 7.81
CA CYS A 18 -5.94 19.19 7.37
C CYS A 18 -5.28 17.92 7.90
N ARG A 19 -5.50 16.80 7.20
CA ARG A 19 -4.65 15.64 7.34
C ARG A 19 -3.30 16.03 6.75
N SER A 20 -2.61 16.91 7.44
CA SER A 20 -1.18 17.06 7.27
C SER A 20 -0.59 15.68 7.55
N SER A 21 -0.19 15.01 6.50
CA SER A 21 0.59 13.78 6.55
C SER A 21 1.91 14.12 7.25
N CYS A 22 1.88 14.14 8.57
CA CYS A 22 3.10 14.12 9.37
C CYS A 22 3.75 12.75 9.08
N ARG A 23 4.68 12.73 8.15
CA ARG A 23 5.58 11.59 7.97
C ARG A 23 6.50 11.55 9.16
N PHE A 24 6.06 10.88 10.20
CA PHE A 24 6.97 10.50 11.29
C PHE A 24 7.92 9.45 10.73
N THR A 25 9.15 9.85 10.46
CA THR A 25 10.23 8.90 10.18
C THR A 25 10.69 8.34 11.51
N THR A 26 10.02 7.32 12.00
CA THR A 26 10.44 6.61 13.20
C THR A 26 11.63 5.73 12.83
N ARG A 27 12.78 5.99 13.44
CA ARG A 27 13.92 5.08 13.37
C ARG A 27 13.91 4.23 14.63
N PRO A 28 13.64 2.92 14.55
CA PRO A 28 13.78 2.07 15.72
C PRO A 28 15.27 2.04 16.13
N LEU A 29 15.54 2.26 17.41
CA LEU A 29 16.85 2.16 18.00
C LEU A 29 16.92 0.87 18.81
N ALA A 30 18.00 0.12 18.63
CA ALA A 30 18.30 -1.07 19.41
C ALA A 30 19.63 -0.89 20.13
N SER A 31 19.70 -1.28 21.42
CA SER A 31 20.94 -1.31 22.18
C SER A 31 21.56 -2.70 22.09
N ARG A 32 22.87 -2.76 21.88
CA ARG A 32 23.65 -4.01 21.91
C ARG A 32 23.77 -4.56 23.32
N ASP A 33 23.87 -3.65 24.30
CA ASP A 33 24.12 -4.00 25.71
C ASP A 33 22.82 -4.40 26.44
N ALA A 34 21.69 -4.40 25.75
CA ALA A 34 20.42 -4.84 26.30
C ALA A 34 20.37 -6.38 26.34
N ASP A 35 19.76 -6.91 27.39
CA ASP A 35 19.46 -8.33 27.46
C ASP A 35 18.30 -8.66 26.49
N TRP A 36 18.65 -9.28 25.36
CA TRP A 36 17.71 -9.70 24.33
C TRP A 36 17.22 -11.13 24.60
N SER A 37 16.25 -11.26 25.50
CA SER A 37 15.53 -12.51 25.67
C SER A 37 14.83 -12.96 24.38
N GLU A 38 14.50 -14.23 24.28
CA GLU A 38 13.77 -14.78 23.12
C GLU A 38 12.42 -14.06 22.93
N GLU A 39 11.72 -13.76 24.02
CA GLU A 39 10.45 -13.01 24.00
C GLU A 39 10.64 -11.59 23.47
N ALA A 40 11.73 -10.90 23.88
CA ALA A 40 12.05 -9.56 23.38
C ALA A 40 12.36 -9.58 21.87
N ARG A 41 13.08 -10.60 21.40
CA ARG A 41 13.37 -10.79 19.97
C ARG A 41 12.12 -11.05 19.16
N GLU A 42 11.22 -11.91 19.65
CA GLU A 42 9.97 -12.21 18.96
C GLU A 42 9.07 -10.96 18.91
N THR A 43 8.98 -10.20 19.99
CA THR A 43 8.25 -8.92 20.01
C THR A 43 8.83 -7.94 19.00
N ALA A 44 10.15 -7.80 18.95
CA ALA A 44 10.83 -6.95 17.97
C ALA A 44 10.57 -7.42 16.53
N ARG A 45 10.57 -8.73 16.29
CA ARG A 45 10.25 -9.32 14.99
C ARG A 45 8.86 -8.90 14.52
N VAL A 46 7.86 -9.05 15.38
CA VAL A 46 6.47 -8.67 15.06
C VAL A 46 6.36 -7.17 14.76
N ILE A 47 6.95 -6.31 15.59
CA ILE A 47 6.91 -4.86 15.38
C ILE A 47 7.58 -4.47 14.06
N LEU A 48 8.77 -5.02 13.79
CA LEU A 48 9.51 -4.72 12.56
C LEU A 48 8.81 -5.26 11.32
N ASP A 49 8.10 -6.38 11.45
CA ASP A 49 7.29 -6.93 10.35
C ASP A 49 6.11 -6.00 10.01
N HIS A 50 5.38 -5.52 11.01
CA HIS A 50 4.32 -4.54 10.82
C HIS A 50 4.84 -3.26 10.16
N ILE A 51 5.98 -2.75 10.59
CA ILE A 51 6.60 -1.54 10.02
C ILE A 51 6.97 -1.78 8.55
N ALA A 52 7.61 -2.90 8.24
CA ALA A 52 8.01 -3.25 6.89
C ALA A 52 6.81 -3.44 5.97
N ALA A 53 5.79 -4.18 6.44
CA ALA A 53 4.57 -4.46 5.68
C ALA A 53 3.79 -3.17 5.35
N ARG A 54 3.66 -2.25 6.30
CA ARG A 54 3.02 -0.95 6.09
C ARG A 54 3.82 -0.06 5.14
N ALA A 55 5.15 -0.06 5.26
CA ALA A 55 6.02 0.69 4.36
C ALA A 55 5.96 0.18 2.91
N ARG A 56 5.77 -1.13 2.71
CA ARG A 56 5.53 -1.71 1.37
C ARG A 56 4.16 -1.31 0.85
N ALA A 57 3.11 -1.50 1.65
CA ALA A 57 1.74 -1.16 1.28
C ALA A 57 1.59 0.29 0.83
N SER A 58 2.29 1.23 1.48
CA SER A 58 2.23 2.66 1.14
C SER A 58 2.77 2.98 -0.26
N LYS A 59 3.63 2.12 -0.82
CA LYS A 59 4.24 2.32 -2.15
C LYS A 59 3.31 1.96 -3.30
N TYR A 60 2.25 1.18 -3.03
CA TYR A 60 1.42 0.59 -4.06
C TYR A 60 -0.07 0.80 -3.78
N ARG A 61 -0.84 0.58 -4.84
CA ARG A 61 -2.28 0.32 -4.79
C ARG A 61 -2.53 -1.02 -5.45
N GLU A 62 -3.46 -1.77 -4.91
CA GLU A 62 -3.91 -3.00 -5.56
C GLU A 62 -4.82 -2.65 -6.73
N VAL A 63 -4.51 -3.22 -7.87
CA VAL A 63 -5.31 -3.12 -9.08
C VAL A 63 -5.79 -4.52 -9.43
N ARG A 64 -7.09 -4.72 -9.48
CA ARG A 64 -7.71 -5.98 -9.90
C ARG A 64 -8.47 -5.77 -11.19
N THR A 65 -8.29 -6.69 -12.09
CA THR A 65 -9.01 -6.71 -13.35
C THR A 65 -9.23 -8.14 -13.83
N ARG A 66 -10.15 -8.31 -14.78
CA ARG A 66 -10.38 -9.57 -15.45
C ARG A 66 -10.22 -9.40 -16.96
N PHE A 67 -9.54 -10.35 -17.56
CA PHE A 67 -9.42 -10.49 -19.00
C PHE A 67 -10.12 -11.77 -19.47
N LYS A 68 -10.67 -11.75 -20.67
CA LYS A 68 -11.11 -12.99 -21.34
C LYS A 68 -9.90 -13.82 -21.74
N GLU A 69 -8.91 -13.14 -22.28
CA GLU A 69 -7.61 -13.70 -22.65
C GLU A 69 -6.54 -12.73 -22.17
N CYS A 70 -5.60 -13.22 -21.34
CA CYS A 70 -4.49 -12.43 -20.84
C CYS A 70 -3.19 -13.08 -21.25
N ASP A 71 -2.42 -12.39 -22.08
CA ASP A 71 -1.11 -12.83 -22.50
C ASP A 71 -0.04 -12.43 -21.47
N ALA A 72 0.96 -13.30 -21.29
CA ALA A 72 2.13 -13.03 -20.48
C ALA A 72 2.91 -11.80 -20.99
N ALA A 73 2.90 -11.55 -22.29
CA ALA A 73 3.51 -10.38 -22.90
C ALA A 73 2.87 -9.08 -22.45
N LEU A 74 1.54 -9.04 -22.29
CA LEU A 74 0.80 -7.89 -21.77
C LEU A 74 1.21 -7.55 -20.35
N LEU A 75 1.38 -8.56 -19.49
CA LEU A 75 1.83 -8.34 -18.10
C LEU A 75 3.28 -7.87 -18.05
N ALA A 76 4.15 -8.40 -18.90
CA ALA A 76 5.53 -7.97 -19.03
C ALA A 76 5.62 -6.51 -19.51
N GLU A 77 4.80 -6.11 -20.48
CA GLU A 77 4.71 -4.72 -20.92
C GLU A 77 4.20 -3.80 -19.81
N ALA A 78 3.16 -4.21 -19.09
CA ALA A 78 2.63 -3.45 -17.96
C ALA A 78 3.71 -3.25 -16.87
N HIS A 79 4.48 -4.30 -16.56
CA HIS A 79 5.60 -4.24 -15.63
C HIS A 79 6.65 -3.21 -16.09
N ASN A 80 7.10 -3.30 -17.34
CA ASN A 80 8.16 -2.45 -17.87
C ASN A 80 7.74 -0.98 -17.98
N ARG A 81 6.49 -0.69 -18.37
CA ARG A 81 6.00 0.69 -18.59
C ARG A 81 5.57 1.40 -17.31
N PHE A 82 4.96 0.68 -16.39
CA PHE A 82 4.30 1.29 -15.23
C PHE A 82 4.92 0.87 -13.89
N GLY A 83 5.94 0.00 -13.91
CA GLY A 83 6.59 -0.49 -12.69
C GLY A 83 5.64 -1.28 -11.78
N VAL A 84 4.65 -1.97 -12.37
CA VAL A 84 3.74 -2.82 -11.60
C VAL A 84 4.40 -4.12 -11.20
N VAL A 85 3.90 -4.71 -10.14
CA VAL A 85 4.33 -6.03 -9.65
C VAL A 85 3.11 -6.94 -9.61
N SER A 86 3.27 -8.20 -10.02
CA SER A 86 2.24 -9.23 -9.91
C SER A 86 2.51 -10.09 -8.68
N PRO A 87 1.95 -9.77 -7.49
CA PRO A 87 2.30 -10.42 -6.23
C PRO A 87 1.90 -11.90 -6.18
N PHE A 88 0.90 -12.27 -6.97
CA PHE A 88 0.36 -13.64 -7.02
C PHE A 88 0.64 -14.33 -8.37
N GLY A 89 1.56 -13.78 -9.16
CA GLY A 89 1.91 -14.32 -10.47
C GLY A 89 0.97 -13.86 -11.59
N GLY A 90 0.75 -14.73 -12.57
CA GLY A 90 -0.07 -14.46 -13.75
C GLY A 90 -1.58 -14.51 -13.47
N PRO A 91 -2.40 -14.50 -14.56
CA PRO A 91 -3.84 -14.58 -14.43
C PRO A 91 -4.28 -15.91 -13.83
N THR A 92 -5.35 -15.86 -13.03
CA THR A 92 -6.02 -17.07 -12.54
C THR A 92 -6.75 -17.80 -13.68
N SER A 93 -7.21 -19.03 -13.42
CA SER A 93 -8.04 -19.78 -14.38
C SER A 93 -9.33 -19.06 -14.80
N SER A 94 -9.81 -18.11 -13.98
CA SER A 94 -10.96 -17.26 -14.30
C SER A 94 -10.58 -15.96 -15.02
N GLY A 95 -9.31 -15.78 -15.39
CA GLY A 95 -8.80 -14.57 -16.05
C GLY A 95 -8.60 -13.37 -15.11
N MET A 96 -8.70 -13.57 -13.80
CA MET A 96 -8.44 -12.50 -12.82
C MET A 96 -6.95 -12.24 -12.69
N VAL A 97 -6.59 -10.95 -12.73
CA VAL A 97 -5.22 -10.46 -12.53
C VAL A 97 -5.21 -9.48 -11.37
N THR A 98 -4.23 -9.64 -10.48
CA THR A 98 -3.96 -8.71 -9.39
C THR A 98 -2.58 -8.11 -9.57
N LEU A 99 -2.52 -6.79 -9.59
CA LEU A 99 -1.28 -6.02 -9.76
C LEU A 99 -1.10 -5.05 -8.60
N HIS A 100 0.12 -4.87 -8.17
CA HIS A 100 0.50 -3.77 -7.29
C HIS A 100 1.10 -2.64 -8.15
N CYS A 101 0.45 -1.48 -8.16
CA CYS A 101 0.79 -0.35 -9.02
C CYS A 101 1.21 0.86 -8.17
N PRO A 102 2.31 1.56 -8.53
CA PRO A 102 2.63 2.85 -7.94
C PRO A 102 1.48 3.84 -8.12
N PRO A 103 1.09 4.62 -7.10
CA PRO A 103 -0.06 5.52 -7.17
C PRO A 103 -0.03 6.50 -8.34
N ALA A 104 1.16 6.97 -8.72
CA ALA A 104 1.34 7.91 -9.82
C ALA A 104 1.00 7.32 -11.20
N GLN A 105 1.03 5.99 -11.34
CA GLN A 105 0.82 5.29 -12.61
C GLN A 105 -0.60 4.72 -12.77
N LEU A 106 -1.46 4.85 -11.77
CA LEU A 106 -2.78 4.21 -11.74
C LEU A 106 -3.66 4.55 -12.94
N TYR A 107 -3.72 5.83 -13.30
CA TYR A 107 -4.57 6.27 -14.42
C TYR A 107 -4.06 5.73 -15.76
N ALA A 108 -2.75 5.83 -15.98
CA ALA A 108 -2.10 5.35 -17.20
C ALA A 108 -2.23 3.82 -17.33
N LEU A 109 -1.98 3.09 -16.24
CA LEU A 109 -2.20 1.64 -16.19
C LEU A 109 -3.66 1.28 -16.45
N GLY A 110 -4.61 1.94 -15.80
CA GLY A 110 -6.04 1.66 -16.00
C GLY A 110 -6.49 1.89 -17.44
N SER A 111 -5.98 2.90 -18.11
CA SER A 111 -6.24 3.16 -19.52
C SER A 111 -5.62 2.09 -20.42
N PHE A 112 -4.38 1.70 -20.11
CA PHE A 112 -3.68 0.63 -20.82
C PHE A 112 -4.43 -0.72 -20.72
N LEU A 113 -4.80 -1.13 -19.50
CA LEU A 113 -5.52 -2.39 -19.29
C LEU A 113 -6.85 -2.44 -20.04
N ARG A 114 -7.63 -1.35 -20.02
CA ARG A 114 -8.91 -1.25 -20.75
C ARG A 114 -8.71 -1.31 -22.27
N ALA A 115 -7.67 -0.67 -22.79
CA ALA A 115 -7.34 -0.74 -24.22
C ALA A 115 -7.00 -2.17 -24.67
N HIS A 116 -6.55 -3.03 -23.76
CA HIS A 116 -6.20 -4.42 -24.00
C HIS A 116 -7.30 -5.41 -23.54
N GLY A 117 -8.54 -4.94 -23.40
CA GLY A 117 -9.70 -5.81 -23.20
C GLY A 117 -10.00 -6.15 -21.74
N ALA A 118 -9.51 -5.37 -20.78
CA ALA A 118 -9.95 -5.49 -19.40
C ALA A 118 -11.41 -5.04 -19.26
N ASP A 119 -12.27 -5.88 -18.71
CA ASP A 119 -13.70 -5.57 -18.53
C ASP A 119 -13.90 -4.45 -17.51
N THR A 120 -13.30 -4.60 -16.35
CA THR A 120 -13.38 -3.65 -15.23
C THR A 120 -12.03 -3.58 -14.54
N VAL A 121 -11.61 -2.37 -14.20
CA VAL A 121 -10.40 -2.13 -13.39
C VAL A 121 -10.82 -1.57 -12.05
N SER A 122 -10.62 -2.33 -10.99
CA SER A 122 -10.86 -1.90 -9.61
C SER A 122 -9.54 -1.56 -8.93
N VAL A 123 -9.56 -0.54 -8.06
CA VAL A 123 -8.39 -0.08 -7.32
C VAL A 123 -8.71 -0.05 -5.84
N ALA A 124 -7.83 -0.63 -5.02
CA ALA A 124 -7.93 -0.62 -3.57
C ALA A 124 -6.65 -0.11 -2.92
N SER A 125 -6.79 0.46 -1.73
CA SER A 125 -5.66 0.75 -0.86
C SER A 125 -5.22 -0.52 -0.16
N LEU A 126 -3.90 -0.66 0.02
CA LEU A 126 -3.32 -1.72 0.80
C LEU A 126 -2.97 -1.18 2.19
N ASP A 127 -3.37 -1.88 3.23
CA ASP A 127 -2.99 -1.55 4.61
C ASP A 127 -1.64 -2.18 4.97
N TYR A 128 -1.45 -3.44 4.58
CA TYR A 128 -0.23 -4.22 4.81
C TYR A 128 0.10 -5.08 3.60
N VAL A 129 1.40 -5.24 3.33
CA VAL A 129 1.94 -6.22 2.39
C VAL A 129 3.00 -7.00 3.13
N LEU A 130 2.65 -8.19 3.59
CA LEU A 130 3.53 -9.09 4.32
C LEU A 130 4.29 -9.96 3.31
N ASP A 131 5.61 -9.91 3.35
CA ASP A 131 6.47 -10.81 2.60
C ASP A 131 6.94 -11.95 3.50
N ARG A 132 7.42 -13.02 2.88
CA ARG A 132 8.02 -14.15 3.60
C ARG A 132 9.20 -13.72 4.47
N ASP A 133 10.02 -12.80 3.95
CA ASP A 133 11.24 -12.35 4.61
C ASP A 133 11.06 -10.95 5.18
N ASN A 134 11.52 -10.75 6.41
CA ASN A 134 11.54 -9.45 7.07
C ASN A 134 12.96 -8.86 7.04
N PRO A 135 13.27 -7.95 6.10
CA PRO A 135 14.60 -7.38 5.98
C PRO A 135 15.00 -6.50 7.16
N LEU A 136 14.03 -5.91 7.89
CA LEU A 136 14.33 -5.10 9.06
C LEU A 136 14.74 -5.97 10.24
N PHE A 137 14.08 -7.11 10.44
CA PHE A 137 14.45 -8.07 11.46
C PHE A 137 15.80 -8.73 11.15
N ALA A 138 16.04 -9.11 9.92
CA ALA A 138 17.34 -9.65 9.50
C ALA A 138 18.50 -8.66 9.79
N ARG A 139 18.28 -7.36 9.60
CA ARG A 139 19.25 -6.32 9.96
C ARG A 139 19.45 -6.19 11.47
N LEU A 140 18.39 -6.30 12.27
CA LEU A 140 18.51 -6.33 13.73
C LEU A 140 19.33 -7.53 14.18
N GLU A 141 19.02 -8.72 13.69
CA GLU A 141 19.76 -9.94 14.02
C GLU A 141 21.26 -9.83 13.64
N ALA A 142 21.55 -9.30 12.47
CA ALA A 142 22.93 -9.06 12.06
C ALA A 142 23.66 -8.06 12.96
N PHE A 143 22.98 -7.03 13.44
CA PHE A 143 23.54 -6.05 14.38
C PHE A 143 23.82 -6.65 15.76
N LEU A 144 22.95 -7.51 16.26
CA LEU A 144 23.10 -8.15 17.57
C LEU A 144 24.20 -9.23 17.61
N ARG A 145 24.61 -9.76 16.44
CA ARG A 145 25.68 -10.77 16.34
C ARG A 145 27.09 -10.18 16.23
N GLN A 146 27.23 -8.88 16.00
CA GLN A 146 28.51 -8.20 15.91
C GLN A 146 29.07 -7.84 17.29
#